data_fe7a99d387336c2c81eedd9d09f78cb4
#
_entry.id   fe7a99d387336c2c81eedd9d09f78cb4
#
_cell.length_a   1.000
_cell.length_b   1.000
_cell.length_c   1.000
_cell.angle_alpha   90.00
_cell.angle_beta   90.00
_cell.angle_gamma   90.00
#
_symmetry.space_group_name_H-M   'P 1'
#
loop_
_entity.id
_entity.type
_entity.pdbx_description
1 polymer ?
#
loop_
_entity_poly.entity_id
_entity_poly.type
_entity_poly.pdbx_seq_one_letter_code
_entity_poly.pdbx_strand_id
1 'polypeptide(L)'
;MKKMSLGKKNYNKIDVFIFNHSLHHCSNPSLTLEKIYKYLKKGGLIILNEPEASFSLRFIQYLLDDEGWSYNVNIFNKKKDIFKSKNPWYSNTATANLLFSNKKKFYKYFPYYKIIKNDLSEFFIFVNSSGVNQDLPHLPLSVFFNHILNFIDNILIFLLPKIFPLN
;
A
#
# COMPACT_ATOMS: atom_id res chain seq x y z
N MET A 1 -17.45 8.34 -0.89
CA MET A 1 -16.84 7.72 0.31
C MET A 1 -17.38 8.38 1.57
N LYS A 2 -18.04 7.63 2.48
CA LYS A 2 -18.40 8.15 3.81
C LYS A 2 -17.10 8.37 4.60
N LYS A 3 -16.80 9.62 4.98
CA LYS A 3 -15.77 9.91 5.99
C LYS A 3 -16.14 9.14 7.27
N MET A 4 -15.39 8.10 7.60
CA MET A 4 -15.46 7.48 8.90
C MET A 4 -14.87 8.44 9.91
N SER A 5 -15.69 9.18 10.65
CA SER A 5 -15.24 9.95 11.80
C SER A 5 -15.11 8.98 12.97
N LEU A 6 -13.89 8.64 13.33
CA LEU A 6 -13.61 7.98 14.59
C LEU A 6 -14.00 8.96 15.72
N GLY A 7 -15.05 8.64 16.46
CA GLY A 7 -15.53 9.49 17.55
C GLY A 7 -14.45 9.74 18.60
N LYS A 8 -14.47 10.93 19.22
CA LYS A 8 -13.48 11.44 20.17
C LYS A 8 -13.18 10.56 21.41
N LYS A 9 -13.91 9.47 21.65
CA LYS A 9 -13.83 8.66 22.89
C LYS A 9 -13.13 7.30 22.75
N ASN A 10 -12.49 6.96 21.64
CA ASN A 10 -11.99 5.60 21.41
C ASN A 10 -10.45 5.48 21.33
N TYR A 11 -9.72 6.33 22.04
CA TYR A 11 -8.26 6.20 22.13
C TYR A 11 -7.87 4.87 22.78
N ASN A 12 -6.81 4.22 22.27
CA ASN A 12 -6.25 2.96 22.77
C ASN A 12 -7.24 1.79 22.85
N LYS A 13 -8.14 1.66 21.86
CA LYS A 13 -9.16 0.59 21.86
C LYS A 13 -9.04 -0.37 20.68
N ILE A 14 -8.18 -0.11 19.72
CA ILE A 14 -8.08 -0.87 18.48
C ILE A 14 -6.90 -1.82 18.57
N ASP A 15 -7.15 -3.10 18.35
CA ASP A 15 -6.11 -4.13 18.35
C ASP A 15 -5.38 -4.18 17.01
N VAL A 16 -6.12 -4.04 15.90
CA VAL A 16 -5.58 -4.16 14.55
C VAL A 16 -6.21 -3.13 13.63
N PHE A 17 -5.39 -2.39 12.90
CA PHE A 17 -5.77 -1.61 11.72
C PHE A 17 -5.32 -2.34 10.47
N ILE A 18 -6.21 -2.44 9.47
CA ILE A 18 -5.88 -3.03 8.17
C ILE A 18 -6.08 -1.97 7.09
N PHE A 19 -5.04 -1.75 6.31
CA PHE A 19 -5.10 -1.03 5.05
C PHE A 19 -4.93 -2.05 3.92
N ASN A 20 -5.93 -2.15 3.08
CA ASN A 20 -5.87 -2.94 1.87
C ASN A 20 -6.07 -1.97 0.71
N HIS A 21 -5.02 -1.70 -0.03
CA HIS A 21 -4.99 -0.72 -1.13
C HIS A 21 -5.68 0.61 -0.77
N SER A 22 -5.34 1.20 0.36
CA SER A 22 -6.07 2.36 0.87
C SER A 22 -5.23 3.46 1.51
N LEU A 23 -4.03 3.16 1.97
CA LEU A 23 -3.14 4.17 2.56
C LEU A 23 -2.65 5.17 1.49
N HIS A 24 -2.38 4.69 0.27
CA HIS A 24 -1.93 5.52 -0.84
C HIS A 24 -3.00 6.48 -1.37
N HIS A 25 -4.28 6.25 -1.05
CA HIS A 25 -5.37 7.19 -1.30
C HIS A 25 -5.53 8.25 -0.20
N CYS A 26 -4.82 8.13 0.92
CA CYS A 26 -4.90 9.15 1.95
C CYS A 26 -4.20 10.44 1.49
N SER A 27 -4.85 11.59 1.68
CA SER A 27 -4.26 12.90 1.33
C SER A 27 -2.93 13.16 2.04
N ASN A 28 -2.72 12.57 3.20
CA ASN A 28 -1.46 12.57 3.93
C ASN A 28 -1.26 11.24 4.67
N PRO A 29 -0.57 10.27 4.05
CA PRO A 29 -0.31 8.95 4.65
C PRO A 29 0.43 9.04 6.00
N SER A 30 1.43 9.91 6.10
CA SER A 30 2.18 10.07 7.34
C SER A 30 1.34 10.62 8.49
N LEU A 31 0.49 11.60 8.20
CA LEU A 31 -0.45 12.12 9.19
C LEU A 31 -1.50 11.07 9.58
N THR A 32 -1.91 10.25 8.61
CA THR A 32 -2.82 9.13 8.85
C THR A 32 -2.21 8.12 9.82
N LEU A 33 -0.97 7.67 9.59
CA LEU A 33 -0.25 6.77 10.49
C LEU A 33 -0.10 7.38 11.89
N GLU A 34 0.25 8.66 11.99
CA GLU A 34 0.36 9.34 13.28
C GLU A 34 -0.97 9.38 14.05
N LYS A 35 -2.07 9.65 13.35
CA LYS A 35 -3.40 9.63 13.96
C LYS A 35 -3.79 8.23 14.44
N ILE A 36 -3.55 7.20 13.63
CA ILE A 36 -3.87 5.81 13.97
C ILE A 36 -3.14 5.36 15.22
N TYR A 37 -1.88 5.74 15.40
CA TYR A 37 -1.12 5.42 16.59
C TYR A 37 -1.88 5.77 17.89
N LYS A 38 -2.61 6.87 17.91
CA LYS A 38 -3.40 7.31 19.08
C LYS A 38 -4.59 6.39 19.39
N TYR A 39 -5.05 5.61 18.42
CA TYR A 39 -6.19 4.71 18.59
C TYR A 39 -5.76 3.26 18.81
N LEU A 40 -4.53 2.90 18.46
CA LEU A 40 -4.01 1.57 18.73
C LEU A 40 -3.79 1.33 20.21
N LYS A 41 -4.11 0.12 20.67
CA LYS A 41 -3.66 -0.39 21.95
C LYS A 41 -2.14 -0.53 21.99
N LYS A 42 -1.57 -0.58 23.17
CA LYS A 42 -0.15 -0.96 23.34
C LYS A 42 0.05 -2.38 22.79
N GLY A 43 0.96 -2.52 21.83
CA GLY A 43 1.17 -3.78 21.10
C GLY A 43 0.18 -4.06 19.97
N GLY A 44 -0.73 -3.13 19.67
CA GLY A 44 -1.63 -3.24 18.53
C GLY A 44 -0.88 -3.22 17.20
N LEU A 45 -1.49 -3.79 16.16
CA LEU A 45 -0.87 -4.00 14.85
C LEU A 45 -1.47 -3.08 13.78
N ILE A 46 -0.63 -2.70 12.82
CA ILE A 46 -1.09 -2.19 11.51
C ILE A 46 -0.65 -3.21 10.46
N ILE A 47 -1.59 -3.68 9.67
CA ILE A 47 -1.38 -4.52 8.51
C ILE A 47 -1.59 -3.65 7.28
N LEU A 48 -0.58 -3.58 6.43
CA LEU A 48 -0.61 -2.81 5.20
C LEU A 48 -0.44 -3.78 4.02
N ASN A 49 -1.40 -3.80 3.14
CA ASN A 49 -1.29 -4.39 1.81
C ASN A 49 -1.44 -3.23 0.82
N GLU A 50 -0.33 -2.77 0.27
CA GLU A 50 -0.25 -1.53 -0.52
C GLU A 50 0.57 -1.76 -1.79
N PRO A 51 0.26 -1.07 -2.89
CA PRO A 51 1.00 -1.22 -4.13
C PRO A 51 2.49 -0.94 -3.95
N GLU A 52 3.32 -1.75 -4.58
CA GLU A 52 4.74 -1.49 -4.78
C GLU A 52 4.94 -0.87 -6.16
N ALA A 53 5.35 0.39 -6.23
CA ALA A 53 5.58 1.09 -7.50
C ALA A 53 6.84 0.57 -8.22
N SER A 54 6.87 -0.74 -8.48
CA SER A 54 7.87 -1.43 -9.28
C SER A 54 7.86 -0.96 -10.73
N PHE A 55 8.81 -1.42 -11.53
CA PHE A 55 8.82 -1.14 -12.96
C PHE A 55 7.56 -1.67 -13.65
N SER A 56 7.15 -2.91 -13.33
CA SER A 56 5.97 -3.54 -13.92
C SER A 56 4.68 -2.81 -13.58
N LEU A 57 4.48 -2.44 -12.30
CA LEU A 57 3.28 -1.71 -11.91
C LEU A 57 3.19 -0.37 -12.64
N ARG A 58 4.30 0.39 -12.67
CA ARG A 58 4.33 1.69 -13.37
C ARG A 58 4.06 1.55 -14.86
N PHE A 59 4.56 0.49 -15.49
CA PHE A 59 4.30 0.21 -16.90
C PHE A 59 2.83 -0.14 -17.14
N ILE A 60 2.23 -0.98 -16.29
CA ILE A 60 0.79 -1.33 -16.36
C ILE A 60 -0.07 -0.08 -16.17
N GLN A 61 0.22 0.72 -15.15
CA GLN A 61 -0.52 1.97 -14.88
C GLN A 61 -0.42 2.97 -16.02
N TYR A 62 0.75 3.07 -16.67
CA TYR A 62 0.92 3.90 -17.85
C TYR A 62 0.07 3.42 -19.04
N LEU A 63 -0.02 2.10 -19.27
CA LEU A 63 -0.82 1.53 -20.35
C LEU A 63 -2.33 1.67 -20.12
N LEU A 64 -2.77 1.57 -18.86
CA LEU A 64 -4.19 1.57 -18.50
C LEU A 64 -4.72 2.98 -18.17
N ASP A 65 -3.85 4.00 -18.18
CA ASP A 65 -4.17 5.37 -17.71
C ASP A 65 -4.85 5.37 -16.34
N ASP A 66 -4.33 4.53 -15.44
CA ASP A 66 -4.85 4.32 -14.10
C ASP A 66 -4.13 5.22 -13.08
N GLU A 67 -4.15 4.83 -11.82
CA GLU A 67 -3.51 5.55 -10.71
C GLU A 67 -2.06 5.96 -11.00
N GLY A 68 -1.69 7.16 -10.59
CA GLY A 68 -0.34 7.68 -10.80
C GLY A 68 0.65 7.29 -9.71
N TRP A 69 1.92 7.51 -10.00
CA TRP A 69 3.00 7.41 -9.02
C TRP A 69 3.87 8.67 -9.05
N SER A 70 4.42 9.05 -7.90
CA SER A 70 5.40 10.12 -7.81
C SER A 70 6.36 9.90 -6.64
N TYR A 71 7.65 9.94 -6.93
CA TYR A 71 8.70 9.94 -5.92
C TYR A 71 9.09 11.37 -5.48
N ASN A 72 8.62 12.39 -6.20
CA ASN A 72 8.95 13.80 -5.95
C ASN A 72 8.08 14.44 -4.87
N VAL A 73 7.74 13.69 -3.83
CA VAL A 73 6.92 14.16 -2.72
C VAL A 73 7.61 13.92 -1.39
N ASN A 74 7.53 14.90 -0.49
CA ASN A 74 8.00 14.68 0.88
C ASN A 74 6.90 13.99 1.69
N ILE A 75 6.88 12.65 1.61
CA ILE A 75 5.86 11.81 2.27
C ILE A 75 5.82 12.02 3.79
N PHE A 76 6.92 12.45 4.42
CA PHE A 76 7.01 12.68 5.87
C PHE A 76 6.54 14.06 6.31
N ASN A 77 6.06 14.90 5.40
CA ASN A 77 5.49 16.20 5.76
C ASN A 77 4.08 16.01 6.35
N LYS A 78 3.96 16.20 7.66
CA LYS A 78 2.69 16.03 8.40
C LYS A 78 1.84 17.29 8.50
N LYS A 79 2.33 18.43 7.97
CA LYS A 79 1.69 19.75 8.19
C LYS A 79 0.57 20.06 7.20
N LYS A 80 0.57 19.45 6.03
CA LYS A 80 -0.39 19.72 4.95
C LYS A 80 -0.69 18.45 4.16
N ASP A 81 -1.78 18.49 3.43
CA ASP A 81 -2.09 17.45 2.46
C ASP A 81 -0.99 17.39 1.41
N ILE A 82 -0.48 16.18 1.18
CA ILE A 82 0.61 15.89 0.24
C ILE A 82 0.00 15.65 -1.14
N PHE A 83 -1.11 14.91 -1.16
CA PHE A 83 -1.84 14.61 -2.38
C PHE A 83 -3.10 15.47 -2.43
N LYS A 84 -3.13 16.38 -3.37
CA LYS A 84 -4.28 17.25 -3.65
C LYS A 84 -4.77 16.93 -5.06
N SER A 85 -5.79 16.14 -5.16
CA SER A 85 -6.50 15.95 -6.41
C SER A 85 -7.98 16.24 -6.24
N LYS A 86 -8.58 16.80 -7.29
CA LYS A 86 -10.03 16.91 -7.41
C LYS A 86 -10.67 15.56 -7.71
N ASN A 87 -9.88 14.63 -8.27
CA ASN A 87 -10.31 13.27 -8.53
C ASN A 87 -10.15 12.43 -7.25
N PRO A 88 -11.23 11.87 -6.66
CA PRO A 88 -11.17 11.06 -5.46
C PRO A 88 -10.44 9.72 -5.67
N TRP A 89 -10.26 9.29 -6.90
CA TRP A 89 -9.53 8.09 -7.28
C TRP A 89 -8.04 8.34 -7.49
N TYR A 90 -7.62 9.60 -7.52
CA TYR A 90 -6.21 9.91 -7.65
C TYR A 90 -5.45 9.51 -6.39
N SER A 91 -4.39 8.76 -6.58
CA SER A 91 -3.56 8.24 -5.51
C SER A 91 -2.07 8.34 -5.87
N ASN A 92 -1.21 7.96 -4.97
CA ASN A 92 0.21 7.79 -5.26
C ASN A 92 0.65 6.38 -4.87
N THR A 93 0.69 5.48 -5.81
CA THR A 93 1.09 4.09 -5.58
C THR A 93 2.53 3.93 -5.09
N ALA A 94 3.39 4.96 -5.24
CA ALA A 94 4.72 4.98 -4.62
C ALA A 94 4.73 5.25 -3.10
N THR A 95 3.56 5.33 -2.46
CA THR A 95 3.45 5.64 -1.02
C THR A 95 4.18 4.63 -0.14
N ALA A 96 4.02 3.33 -0.39
CA ALA A 96 4.70 2.28 0.36
C ALA A 96 6.23 2.38 0.19
N ASN A 97 6.70 2.55 -1.04
CA ASN A 97 8.12 2.75 -1.34
C ASN A 97 8.70 3.96 -0.59
N LEU A 98 8.01 5.09 -0.63
CA LEU A 98 8.46 6.32 0.01
C LEU A 98 8.52 6.21 1.54
N LEU A 99 7.61 5.46 2.14
CA LEU A 99 7.55 5.27 3.58
C LEU A 99 8.55 4.21 4.08
N PHE A 100 8.63 3.06 3.40
CA PHE A 100 9.23 1.85 3.99
C PHE A 100 10.56 1.42 3.38
N SER A 101 10.96 1.87 2.18
CA SER A 101 12.25 1.49 1.58
C SER A 101 13.45 1.98 2.42
N ASN A 102 13.31 3.05 3.17
CA ASN A 102 14.36 3.51 4.09
C ASN A 102 13.91 3.40 5.56
N LYS A 103 14.15 2.25 6.17
CA LYS A 103 13.78 1.98 7.57
C LYS A 103 14.34 3.00 8.56
N LYS A 104 15.61 3.48 8.36
CA LYS A 104 16.20 4.50 9.23
C LYS A 104 15.42 5.81 9.17
N LYS A 105 15.01 6.23 7.97
CA LYS A 105 14.19 7.42 7.77
C LYS A 105 12.80 7.23 8.37
N PHE A 106 12.17 6.07 8.15
CA PHE A 106 10.88 5.76 8.75
C PHE A 106 10.92 5.89 10.28
N TYR A 107 11.87 5.24 10.96
CA TYR A 107 11.99 5.30 12.42
C TYR A 107 12.34 6.68 12.97
N LYS A 108 13.02 7.52 12.19
CA LYS A 108 13.25 8.93 12.56
C LYS A 108 11.94 9.70 12.73
N TYR A 109 10.94 9.44 11.87
CA TYR A 109 9.65 10.13 11.90
C TYR A 109 8.58 9.40 12.73
N PHE A 110 8.73 8.10 12.90
CA PHE A 110 7.80 7.21 13.62
C PHE A 110 8.55 6.30 14.61
N PRO A 111 9.22 6.85 15.63
CA PRO A 111 10.04 6.07 16.58
C PRO A 111 9.23 5.10 17.43
N TYR A 112 7.92 5.28 17.47
CA TYR A 112 6.99 4.46 18.26
C TYR A 112 6.42 3.25 17.49
N TYR A 113 6.70 3.14 16.19
CA TYR A 113 6.37 1.95 15.41
C TYR A 113 7.56 1.00 15.29
N LYS A 114 7.27 -0.28 15.13
CA LYS A 114 8.26 -1.30 14.79
C LYS A 114 7.76 -2.06 13.56
N ILE A 115 8.53 -2.05 12.49
CA ILE A 115 8.26 -2.89 11.32
C ILE A 115 8.63 -4.33 11.68
N ILE A 116 7.65 -5.21 11.74
CA ILE A 116 7.81 -6.63 12.08
C ILE A 116 8.11 -7.43 10.81
N LYS A 117 7.38 -7.14 9.74
CA LYS A 117 7.49 -7.81 8.45
C LYS A 117 7.36 -6.79 7.33
N ASN A 118 8.09 -6.96 6.25
CA ASN A 118 8.01 -6.14 5.05
C ASN A 118 8.44 -7.00 3.87
N ASP A 119 7.47 -7.61 3.24
CA ASP A 119 7.64 -8.51 2.11
C ASP A 119 7.06 -7.87 0.85
N LEU A 120 7.59 -8.27 -0.27
CA LEU A 120 7.06 -7.99 -1.59
C LEU A 120 6.30 -9.22 -2.06
N SER A 121 5.20 -9.01 -2.77
CA SER A 121 4.35 -10.10 -3.23
C SER A 121 3.64 -9.76 -4.53
N GLU A 122 3.10 -10.82 -5.14
CA GLU A 122 2.13 -10.79 -6.23
C GLU A 122 2.60 -10.09 -7.51
N PHE A 123 2.54 -10.82 -8.60
CA PHE A 123 2.64 -10.30 -9.95
C PHE A 123 1.53 -10.90 -10.82
N PHE A 124 1.68 -12.15 -11.27
CA PHE A 124 0.66 -12.80 -12.10
C PHE A 124 -0.65 -13.03 -11.37
N ILE A 125 -0.60 -13.34 -10.06
CA ILE A 125 -1.81 -13.49 -9.26
C ILE A 125 -2.57 -12.18 -9.19
N PHE A 126 -1.90 -11.05 -8.95
CA PHE A 126 -2.52 -9.74 -8.91
C PHE A 126 -3.15 -9.38 -10.26
N VAL A 127 -2.40 -9.55 -11.36
CA VAL A 127 -2.91 -9.29 -12.72
C VAL A 127 -4.09 -10.18 -13.05
N ASN A 128 -4.03 -11.48 -12.69
CA ASN A 128 -5.13 -12.40 -12.95
C ASN A 128 -6.35 -12.17 -12.05
N SER A 129 -6.20 -11.54 -10.90
CA SER A 129 -7.32 -11.14 -10.03
C SER A 129 -8.07 -9.90 -10.51
N SER A 130 -7.66 -9.31 -11.64
CA SER A 130 -8.07 -7.98 -12.13
C SER A 130 -7.63 -6.82 -11.21
N GLY A 131 -6.76 -7.08 -10.27
CA GLY A 131 -6.33 -6.09 -9.30
C GLY A 131 -7.50 -5.50 -8.52
N VAL A 132 -7.60 -4.18 -8.48
CA VAL A 132 -8.71 -3.45 -7.84
C VAL A 132 -9.85 -3.17 -8.83
N ASN A 133 -9.61 -3.26 -10.13
CA ASN A 133 -10.60 -2.98 -11.17
C ASN A 133 -11.29 -4.28 -11.62
N GLN A 134 -12.55 -4.46 -11.21
CA GLN A 134 -13.35 -5.64 -11.54
C GLN A 134 -13.75 -5.75 -13.03
N ASP A 135 -13.58 -4.69 -13.79
CA ASP A 135 -13.93 -4.66 -15.21
C ASP A 135 -12.83 -5.27 -16.10
N LEU A 136 -11.64 -5.55 -15.55
CA LEU A 136 -10.59 -6.23 -16.30
C LEU A 136 -10.86 -7.73 -16.41
N PRO A 137 -10.65 -8.32 -17.60
CA PRO A 137 -10.84 -9.75 -17.78
C PRO A 137 -9.83 -10.54 -16.95
N HIS A 138 -10.30 -11.60 -16.32
CA HIS A 138 -9.47 -12.53 -15.57
C HIS A 138 -9.72 -13.97 -16.03
N LEU A 139 -8.71 -14.82 -15.89
CA LEU A 139 -8.83 -16.24 -16.20
C LEU A 139 -9.36 -16.97 -14.96
N PRO A 140 -10.45 -17.76 -15.08
CA PRO A 140 -10.98 -18.56 -13.98
C PRO A 140 -10.09 -19.79 -13.73
N LEU A 141 -8.93 -19.54 -13.13
CA LEU A 141 -7.96 -20.61 -12.85
C LEU A 141 -8.39 -21.45 -11.65
N SER A 142 -8.12 -22.76 -11.72
CA SER A 142 -8.29 -23.64 -10.57
C SER A 142 -7.30 -23.29 -9.45
N VAL A 143 -7.59 -23.74 -8.24
CA VAL A 143 -6.72 -23.56 -7.07
C VAL A 143 -5.30 -24.08 -7.34
N PHE A 144 -5.18 -25.20 -8.06
CA PHE A 144 -3.88 -25.77 -8.44
C PHE A 144 -3.05 -24.81 -9.30
N PHE A 145 -3.65 -24.24 -10.34
CA PHE A 145 -2.94 -23.26 -11.20
C PHE A 145 -2.61 -21.96 -10.46
N ASN A 146 -3.46 -21.52 -9.54
CA ASN A 146 -3.14 -20.36 -8.70
C ASN A 146 -1.93 -20.62 -7.80
N HIS A 147 -1.76 -21.84 -7.27
CA HIS A 147 -0.55 -22.21 -6.53
C HIS A 147 0.71 -22.20 -7.41
N ILE A 148 0.60 -22.64 -8.67
CA ILE A 148 1.71 -22.58 -9.63
C ILE A 148 2.09 -21.12 -9.92
N LEU A 149 1.10 -20.25 -10.17
CA LEU A 149 1.36 -18.83 -10.41
C LEU A 149 2.02 -18.18 -9.20
N ASN A 150 1.53 -18.45 -7.99
CA ASN A 150 2.13 -17.93 -6.77
C ASN A 150 3.58 -18.40 -6.58
N PHE A 151 3.88 -19.66 -6.93
CA PHE A 151 5.25 -20.16 -6.90
C PHE A 151 6.15 -19.44 -7.90
N ILE A 152 5.66 -19.21 -9.12
CA ILE A 152 6.38 -18.43 -10.16
C ILE A 152 6.59 -17.00 -9.69
N ASP A 153 5.56 -16.35 -9.16
CA ASP A 153 5.62 -14.98 -8.62
C ASP A 153 6.72 -14.85 -7.55
N ASN A 154 6.77 -15.79 -6.61
CA ASN A 154 7.78 -15.78 -5.56
C ASN A 154 9.21 -15.88 -6.12
N ILE A 155 9.43 -16.71 -7.16
CA ILE A 155 10.73 -16.81 -7.83
C ILE A 155 11.09 -15.50 -8.54
N LEU A 156 10.17 -14.96 -9.32
CA LEU A 156 10.40 -13.72 -10.08
C LEU A 156 10.68 -12.53 -9.15
N ILE A 157 9.91 -12.39 -8.09
CA ILE A 157 10.08 -11.33 -7.10
C ILE A 157 11.40 -11.49 -6.36
N PHE A 158 11.78 -12.71 -5.98
CA PHE A 158 13.07 -12.98 -5.36
C PHE A 158 14.25 -12.61 -6.26
N LEU A 159 14.18 -12.96 -7.54
CA LEU A 159 15.25 -12.69 -8.51
C LEU A 159 15.30 -11.21 -8.93
N LEU A 160 14.16 -10.57 -9.09
CA LEU A 160 14.03 -9.22 -9.66
C LEU A 160 13.05 -8.34 -8.85
N PRO A 161 13.38 -8.05 -7.57
CA PRO A 161 12.45 -7.39 -6.64
C PRO A 161 12.10 -5.94 -6.99
N LYS A 162 12.82 -5.32 -7.91
CA LYS A 162 12.53 -3.95 -8.37
C LYS A 162 11.64 -3.93 -9.62
N ILE A 163 11.46 -5.08 -10.25
CA ILE A 163 10.75 -5.19 -11.53
C ILE A 163 9.36 -5.75 -11.32
N PHE A 164 9.25 -6.90 -10.69
CA PHE A 164 8.03 -7.70 -10.70
C PHE A 164 7.00 -7.42 -9.60
N PRO A 165 7.32 -7.12 -8.33
CA PRO A 165 6.28 -7.03 -7.33
C PRO A 165 5.27 -5.93 -7.65
N LEU A 166 3.99 -6.20 -7.40
CA LEU A 166 2.89 -5.25 -7.53
C LEU A 166 2.34 -4.83 -6.15
N ASN A 167 2.62 -5.62 -5.12
CA ASN A 167 2.31 -5.38 -3.70
C ASN A 167 3.52 -5.57 -2.80
#